data_3148858842df0e1d155fb81f4e1ef689
#
_entry.id   3148858842df0e1d155fb81f4e1ef689
#
_cell.length_a   1.000
_cell.length_b   1.000
_cell.length_c   1.000
_cell.angle_alpha   90.00
_cell.angle_beta   90.00
_cell.angle_gamma   90.00
#
_symmetry.space_group_name_H-M   'P 1'
#
loop_
_entity.id
_entity.type
_entity.pdbx_description
1 polymer ?
#
loop_
_entity_poly.entity_id
_entity_poly.type
_entity_poly.pdbx_seq_one_letter_code
_entity_poly.pdbx_strand_id
1 'polypeptide(L)'
;MIVAQAWRGKRYAVLGLARSGAATVRALVAGGAQVVAWDSDEAKRDAILPGTGRGDQLCWWRGAVPGVSLADATLHHQPAAGGPPPRAGEDLIVAPLDDLSDFDALVVSPGVPLNTHPLAAAARAANVPVIGDIELFAQARADLPPHKVVGITGTNGKSTTTALVHHILKTAGIPTLMGGNIGLPILEQQPLPEGGVYVLELSSYQIDLTQTLDCDVAVLLNITPDHLDRYDGFEGYAASKARLFAMQSAEHDAVIGIADRPSAEIARGLSAKGEHLTKIAPGVCMDQGNWPTLQGPHNAQNALAAIAVVKALGVSEVDIDRGLMSFTGLPHRMEQIASYAGVAYVDDSKATNPESTAPALAAFDRVHWIVGGRAKGDDLDACKPAFGHVVRAYTIGEAGPKFAEILKGSMPVDNVGTLDAAVRTAAANAKPGDTVLLSPACASFDQFRDYEARGAAFRAAVESLA
;
A
#
# COMPACT_ATOMS: atom_id res chain seq x y z
N MET A 1 5.93 -17.50 7.38
CA MET A 1 5.23 -17.48 6.08
C MET A 1 3.84 -18.05 6.27
N ILE A 2 2.82 -17.40 5.71
CA ILE A 2 1.45 -17.89 5.72
C ILE A 2 1.30 -18.92 4.60
N VAL A 3 0.77 -20.09 4.94
CA VAL A 3 0.48 -21.20 4.02
C VAL A 3 -0.90 -21.75 4.32
N ALA A 4 -1.53 -22.41 3.34
CA ALA A 4 -2.85 -23.03 3.52
C ALA A 4 -2.89 -24.48 3.05
N GLN A 5 -3.62 -25.31 3.78
CA GLN A 5 -3.90 -26.69 3.41
C GLN A 5 -4.73 -26.77 2.11
N ALA A 6 -5.57 -25.76 1.89
CA ALA A 6 -6.44 -25.64 0.72
C ALA A 6 -5.67 -25.57 -0.61
N TRP A 7 -4.35 -25.29 -0.60
CA TRP A 7 -3.52 -25.21 -1.80
C TRP A 7 -2.84 -26.52 -2.18
N ARG A 8 -2.80 -27.47 -1.25
CA ARG A 8 -2.09 -28.76 -1.44
C ARG A 8 -2.63 -29.52 -2.63
N GLY A 9 -1.73 -29.93 -3.53
CA GLY A 9 -2.04 -30.70 -4.73
C GLY A 9 -2.75 -29.91 -5.84
N LYS A 10 -3.05 -28.63 -5.62
CA LYS A 10 -3.59 -27.73 -6.65
C LYS A 10 -2.49 -27.17 -7.54
N ARG A 11 -2.88 -26.75 -8.74
CA ARG A 11 -1.97 -26.18 -9.75
C ARG A 11 -2.30 -24.73 -10.01
N TYR A 12 -1.32 -23.85 -9.77
CA TYR A 12 -1.47 -22.41 -9.92
C TYR A 12 -0.57 -21.85 -11.01
N ALA A 13 -1.13 -21.01 -11.89
CA ALA A 13 -0.38 -20.11 -12.75
C ALA A 13 -0.13 -18.80 -12.02
N VAL A 14 1.12 -18.32 -11.94
CA VAL A 14 1.46 -17.05 -11.29
C VAL A 14 2.03 -16.07 -12.30
N LEU A 15 1.35 -14.93 -12.48
CA LEU A 15 1.73 -13.87 -13.41
C LEU A 15 2.22 -12.62 -12.68
N GLY A 16 3.46 -12.22 -12.99
CA GLY A 16 4.13 -11.10 -12.34
C GLY A 16 4.89 -11.52 -11.09
N LEU A 17 6.23 -11.38 -11.13
CA LEU A 17 7.15 -11.87 -10.11
C LEU A 17 7.87 -10.76 -9.35
N ALA A 18 7.22 -9.59 -9.22
CA ALA A 18 7.63 -8.55 -8.30
C ALA A 18 7.43 -9.05 -6.84
N ARG A 19 7.61 -8.18 -5.85
CA ARG A 19 7.60 -8.56 -4.42
C ARG A 19 6.44 -9.48 -4.02
N SER A 20 5.20 -9.10 -4.35
CA SER A 20 4.01 -9.90 -4.01
C SER A 20 3.97 -11.23 -4.76
N GLY A 21 4.28 -11.25 -6.06
CA GLY A 21 4.27 -12.47 -6.86
C GLY A 21 5.34 -13.47 -6.41
N ALA A 22 6.55 -13.00 -6.12
CA ALA A 22 7.61 -13.85 -5.58
C ALA A 22 7.24 -14.43 -4.20
N ALA A 23 6.62 -13.65 -3.32
CA ALA A 23 6.08 -14.13 -2.04
C ALA A 23 4.96 -15.16 -2.24
N THR A 24 4.09 -14.94 -3.22
CA THR A 24 3.01 -15.87 -3.60
C THR A 24 3.56 -17.22 -4.06
N VAL A 25 4.53 -17.23 -4.99
CA VAL A 25 5.17 -18.47 -5.43
C VAL A 25 5.72 -19.25 -4.25
N ARG A 26 6.46 -18.57 -3.37
CA ARG A 26 7.03 -19.20 -2.17
C ARG A 26 5.97 -19.82 -1.27
N ALA A 27 4.90 -19.10 -0.99
CA ALA A 27 3.82 -19.55 -0.10
C ALA A 27 3.07 -20.73 -0.70
N LEU A 28 2.74 -20.70 -1.99
CA LEU A 28 2.05 -21.79 -2.70
C LEU A 28 2.88 -23.08 -2.71
N VAL A 29 4.16 -22.98 -3.08
CA VAL A 29 5.06 -24.14 -3.06
C VAL A 29 5.22 -24.71 -1.65
N ALA A 30 5.41 -23.85 -0.64
CA ALA A 30 5.48 -24.27 0.76
C ALA A 30 4.18 -24.92 1.25
N GLY A 31 3.02 -24.53 0.67
CA GLY A 31 1.71 -25.14 0.90
C GLY A 31 1.48 -26.46 0.16
N GLY A 32 2.44 -26.91 -0.67
CA GLY A 32 2.35 -28.16 -1.44
C GLY A 32 1.53 -28.02 -2.73
N ALA A 33 1.46 -26.82 -3.30
CA ALA A 33 0.88 -26.57 -4.61
C ALA A 33 1.93 -26.73 -5.72
N GLN A 34 1.49 -27.08 -6.93
CA GLN A 34 2.30 -26.99 -8.15
C GLN A 34 2.16 -25.56 -8.75
N VAL A 35 3.27 -24.95 -9.09
CA VAL A 35 3.29 -23.55 -9.56
C VAL A 35 3.99 -23.46 -10.91
N VAL A 36 3.31 -22.84 -11.88
CA VAL A 36 3.95 -22.34 -13.10
C VAL A 36 3.98 -20.81 -13.03
N ALA A 37 5.17 -20.22 -13.03
CA ALA A 37 5.35 -18.81 -12.78
C ALA A 37 5.94 -18.08 -13.99
N TRP A 38 5.49 -16.86 -14.26
CA TRP A 38 5.97 -16.05 -15.37
C TRP A 38 6.01 -14.54 -15.08
N ASP A 39 7.06 -13.91 -15.57
CA ASP A 39 7.19 -12.43 -15.68
C ASP A 39 7.91 -12.14 -16.99
N SER A 40 7.64 -11.00 -17.64
CA SER A 40 8.36 -10.56 -18.82
C SER A 40 9.82 -10.19 -18.53
N ASP A 41 10.13 -9.81 -17.30
CA ASP A 41 11.45 -9.46 -16.80
C ASP A 41 12.24 -10.73 -16.43
N GLU A 42 13.34 -10.99 -17.16
CA GLU A 42 14.21 -12.15 -16.96
C GLU A 42 14.84 -12.18 -15.57
N ALA A 43 15.29 -11.03 -15.06
CA ALA A 43 15.91 -10.95 -13.75
C ALA A 43 14.95 -11.38 -12.63
N LYS A 44 13.65 -11.12 -12.77
CA LYS A 44 12.64 -11.58 -11.82
C LYS A 44 12.37 -13.06 -11.92
N ARG A 45 12.41 -13.63 -13.14
CA ARG A 45 12.30 -15.09 -13.34
C ARG A 45 13.45 -15.83 -12.70
N ASP A 46 14.67 -15.34 -12.90
CA ASP A 46 15.88 -15.93 -12.32
C ASP A 46 15.90 -15.84 -10.80
N ALA A 47 15.36 -14.78 -10.24
CA ALA A 47 15.35 -14.55 -8.78
C ALA A 47 14.50 -15.56 -8.01
N ILE A 48 13.55 -16.26 -8.63
CA ILE A 48 12.71 -17.26 -7.97
C ILE A 48 13.19 -18.69 -8.19
N LEU A 49 14.15 -18.93 -9.09
CA LEU A 49 14.67 -20.28 -9.36
C LEU A 49 15.62 -20.75 -8.25
N PRO A 50 15.50 -22.01 -7.79
CA PRO A 50 16.44 -22.60 -6.86
C PRO A 50 17.83 -22.72 -7.48
N GLY A 51 18.85 -22.09 -6.91
CA GLY A 51 20.24 -22.33 -7.26
C GLY A 51 20.98 -21.27 -8.10
N THR A 52 20.37 -20.15 -8.47
CA THR A 52 21.05 -19.04 -9.16
C THR A 52 21.79 -18.13 -8.17
N GLY A 53 22.76 -18.69 -7.43
CA GLY A 53 23.55 -18.12 -6.36
C GLY A 53 24.00 -16.67 -6.53
N ARG A 54 23.16 -15.72 -6.14
CA ARG A 54 23.55 -14.38 -5.73
C ARG A 54 22.86 -14.02 -4.40
N GLY A 55 23.62 -14.20 -3.32
CA GLY A 55 23.37 -13.60 -2.02
C GLY A 55 22.56 -14.45 -1.04
N ASP A 56 22.87 -14.27 0.23
CA ASP A 56 22.44 -14.97 1.45
C ASP A 56 20.92 -15.06 1.73
N GLN A 57 20.06 -14.70 0.79
CA GLN A 57 18.60 -14.73 0.96
C GLN A 57 17.93 -16.06 0.56
N LEU A 58 18.66 -17.00 0.01
CA LEU A 58 18.11 -18.27 -0.50
C LEU A 58 18.20 -19.46 0.47
N CYS A 59 18.73 -19.27 1.67
CA CYS A 59 18.90 -20.34 2.67
C CYS A 59 17.58 -20.95 3.17
N TRP A 60 16.47 -20.24 3.07
CA TRP A 60 15.18 -20.74 3.56
C TRP A 60 14.46 -21.70 2.60
N TRP A 61 14.87 -21.76 1.31
CA TRP A 61 14.39 -22.77 0.36
C TRP A 61 14.89 -24.18 0.68
N ARG A 62 15.99 -24.30 1.41
CA ARG A 62 16.66 -25.57 1.66
C ARG A 62 16.52 -26.05 3.11
N GLY A 63 15.56 -25.62 3.89
CA GLY A 63 15.36 -26.10 5.26
C GLY A 63 16.68 -26.22 6.01
N ALA A 64 17.52 -25.17 5.98
CA ALA A 64 18.88 -25.24 6.48
C ALA A 64 18.91 -25.47 7.99
N VAL A 65 19.36 -26.64 8.38
CA VAL A 65 19.82 -26.90 9.74
C VAL A 65 21.24 -26.33 9.83
N PRO A 66 21.58 -25.47 10.80
CA PRO A 66 22.92 -24.92 10.95
C PRO A 66 23.94 -26.07 11.14
N GLY A 67 24.92 -26.17 10.25
CA GLY A 67 26.03 -27.11 10.41
C GLY A 67 26.19 -28.21 9.37
N VAL A 68 25.38 -28.30 8.30
CA VAL A 68 25.53 -29.32 7.25
C VAL A 68 26.14 -28.71 5.98
N SER A 69 27.19 -29.35 5.48
CA SER A 69 27.87 -28.99 4.23
C SER A 69 26.98 -29.17 3.00
N LEU A 70 27.07 -28.27 2.02
CA LEU A 70 26.28 -28.22 0.78
C LEU A 70 26.45 -29.42 -0.15
N ALA A 71 27.38 -30.34 0.10
CA ALA A 71 27.65 -31.47 -0.76
C ALA A 71 26.74 -32.70 -0.53
N ASP A 72 26.07 -32.79 0.63
CA ASP A 72 25.29 -33.97 1.03
C ASP A 72 23.79 -33.74 1.20
N ALA A 73 23.25 -32.59 0.79
CA ALA A 73 21.86 -32.22 1.04
C ALA A 73 20.93 -32.64 -0.11
N THR A 74 20.79 -33.94 -0.31
CA THR A 74 19.53 -34.51 -0.82
C THR A 74 18.56 -34.59 0.36
N LEU A 75 17.71 -33.58 0.51
CA LEU A 75 16.79 -33.43 1.65
C LEU A 75 15.64 -34.42 1.56
N HIS A 76 15.67 -35.41 2.44
CA HIS A 76 14.48 -36.16 2.81
C HIS A 76 13.78 -35.43 3.96
N HIS A 77 12.70 -34.70 3.69
CA HIS A 77 11.74 -34.35 4.71
C HIS A 77 10.79 -35.52 4.90
N GLN A 78 10.70 -36.06 6.09
CA GLN A 78 9.66 -37.03 6.44
C GLN A 78 8.34 -36.30 6.68
N PRO A 79 7.29 -36.51 5.85
CA PRO A 79 5.96 -36.03 6.17
C PRO A 79 5.32 -36.96 7.21
N ALA A 80 4.59 -36.39 8.14
CA ALA A 80 3.65 -37.13 8.94
C ALA A 80 2.54 -37.64 8.02
N ALA A 81 2.53 -39.00 7.83
CA ALA A 81 1.54 -39.81 7.12
C ALA A 81 1.35 -39.58 5.58
N GLY A 82 1.99 -40.42 4.75
CA GLY A 82 1.30 -41.01 3.61
C GLY A 82 1.70 -40.62 2.19
N GLY A 83 2.90 -40.05 1.93
CA GLY A 83 3.40 -39.91 0.56
C GLY A 83 4.88 -39.52 0.52
N PRO A 84 5.62 -39.75 -0.58
CA PRO A 84 6.96 -39.26 -0.71
C PRO A 84 6.95 -37.70 -0.66
N PRO A 85 7.96 -37.06 -0.03
CA PRO A 85 8.03 -35.61 0.01
C PRO A 85 8.19 -35.05 -1.41
N PRO A 86 7.53 -33.93 -1.74
CA PRO A 86 7.71 -33.27 -3.02
C PRO A 86 9.19 -32.89 -3.19
N ARG A 87 9.76 -33.19 -4.34
CA ARG A 87 11.13 -32.77 -4.69
C ARG A 87 11.13 -31.29 -4.99
N ALA A 88 11.94 -30.51 -4.28
CA ALA A 88 12.12 -29.08 -4.51
C ALA A 88 12.68 -28.84 -5.92
N GLY A 89 11.84 -28.68 -6.91
CA GLY A 89 12.16 -28.57 -8.34
C GLY A 89 11.06 -29.14 -9.23
N GLU A 90 10.21 -30.05 -8.71
CA GLU A 90 9.06 -30.57 -9.45
C GLU A 90 7.81 -29.68 -9.24
N ASP A 91 7.75 -28.91 -8.14
CA ASP A 91 6.59 -28.09 -7.78
C ASP A 91 6.66 -26.65 -8.31
N LEU A 92 7.80 -26.19 -8.85
CA LEU A 92 7.95 -24.89 -9.46
C LEU A 92 8.54 -24.99 -10.85
N ILE A 93 7.80 -24.50 -11.84
CA ILE A 93 8.22 -24.36 -13.24
C ILE A 93 8.20 -22.86 -13.58
N VAL A 94 9.25 -22.35 -14.23
CA VAL A 94 9.27 -20.99 -14.79
C VAL A 94 9.14 -21.11 -16.30
N ALA A 95 7.96 -20.80 -16.83
CA ALA A 95 7.62 -20.92 -18.24
C ALA A 95 6.51 -19.95 -18.65
N PRO A 96 6.41 -19.54 -19.93
CA PRO A 96 5.27 -18.82 -20.44
C PRO A 96 3.95 -19.53 -20.14
N LEU A 97 2.89 -18.72 -19.90
CA LEU A 97 1.55 -19.21 -19.57
C LEU A 97 0.68 -19.22 -20.84
N ASP A 98 0.84 -20.26 -21.67
CA ASP A 98 0.17 -20.33 -22.98
C ASP A 98 -1.21 -21.00 -22.89
N ASP A 99 -1.36 -22.02 -22.04
CA ASP A 99 -2.62 -22.73 -21.77
C ASP A 99 -2.91 -22.74 -20.28
N LEU A 100 -4.11 -22.29 -19.94
CA LEU A 100 -4.58 -22.22 -18.55
C LEU A 100 -5.56 -23.32 -18.16
N SER A 101 -5.96 -24.21 -19.07
CA SER A 101 -7.05 -25.19 -18.86
C SER A 101 -6.83 -26.15 -17.69
N ASP A 102 -5.56 -26.45 -17.36
CA ASP A 102 -5.18 -27.39 -16.30
C ASP A 102 -4.89 -26.69 -14.94
N PHE A 103 -5.16 -25.38 -14.82
CA PHE A 103 -4.90 -24.66 -13.59
C PHE A 103 -6.15 -24.44 -12.75
N ASP A 104 -6.03 -24.60 -11.44
CA ASP A 104 -7.08 -24.27 -10.47
C ASP A 104 -7.31 -22.75 -10.35
N ALA A 105 -6.27 -21.93 -10.56
CA ALA A 105 -6.38 -20.48 -10.63
C ALA A 105 -5.18 -19.83 -11.33
N LEU A 106 -5.42 -18.65 -11.92
CA LEU A 106 -4.40 -17.70 -12.34
C LEU A 106 -4.22 -16.65 -11.23
N VAL A 107 -3.07 -16.67 -10.57
CA VAL A 107 -2.72 -15.70 -9.53
C VAL A 107 -1.95 -14.54 -10.17
N VAL A 108 -2.43 -13.33 -9.99
CA VAL A 108 -1.88 -12.15 -10.69
C VAL A 108 -1.40 -11.12 -9.67
N SER A 109 -0.17 -10.63 -9.87
CA SER A 109 0.33 -9.47 -9.11
C SER A 109 -0.49 -8.22 -9.46
N PRO A 110 -0.89 -7.39 -8.46
CA PRO A 110 -1.79 -6.24 -8.66
C PRO A 110 -1.33 -5.22 -9.70
N GLY A 111 0.00 -5.14 -9.96
CA GLY A 111 0.57 -4.24 -10.97
C GLY A 111 0.33 -4.64 -12.43
N VAL A 112 -0.06 -5.88 -12.71
CA VAL A 112 -0.31 -6.37 -14.07
C VAL A 112 -1.60 -5.77 -14.63
N PRO A 113 -1.60 -5.14 -15.83
CA PRO A 113 -2.77 -4.51 -16.41
C PRO A 113 -3.73 -5.54 -17.05
N LEU A 114 -4.55 -6.21 -16.25
CA LEU A 114 -5.45 -7.27 -16.68
C LEU A 114 -6.51 -6.81 -17.72
N ASN A 115 -6.88 -5.55 -17.71
CA ASN A 115 -7.81 -4.98 -18.70
C ASN A 115 -7.28 -5.07 -20.15
N THR A 116 -5.97 -5.12 -20.32
CA THR A 116 -5.31 -5.22 -21.65
C THR A 116 -4.50 -6.50 -21.83
N HIS A 117 -4.31 -7.30 -20.77
CA HIS A 117 -3.46 -8.49 -20.81
C HIS A 117 -4.19 -9.68 -21.45
N PRO A 118 -3.60 -10.37 -22.46
CA PRO A 118 -4.26 -11.48 -23.18
C PRO A 118 -4.65 -12.65 -22.26
N LEU A 119 -3.89 -12.92 -21.20
CA LEU A 119 -4.22 -13.99 -20.24
C LEU A 119 -5.53 -13.77 -19.49
N ALA A 120 -6.03 -12.55 -19.37
CA ALA A 120 -7.34 -12.30 -18.79
C ALA A 120 -8.48 -12.88 -19.66
N ALA A 121 -8.35 -12.79 -20.98
CA ALA A 121 -9.30 -13.41 -21.91
C ALA A 121 -9.12 -14.94 -21.94
N ALA A 122 -7.90 -15.45 -21.92
CA ALA A 122 -7.60 -16.87 -21.88
C ALA A 122 -8.15 -17.53 -20.60
N ALA A 123 -7.98 -16.90 -19.42
CA ALA A 123 -8.52 -17.40 -18.17
C ALA A 123 -10.06 -17.49 -18.19
N ARG A 124 -10.73 -16.45 -18.73
CA ARG A 124 -12.19 -16.48 -18.91
C ARG A 124 -12.64 -17.58 -19.85
N ALA A 125 -11.94 -17.78 -20.98
CA ALA A 125 -12.26 -18.84 -21.95
C ALA A 125 -12.07 -20.24 -21.37
N ALA A 126 -11.06 -20.45 -20.52
CA ALA A 126 -10.78 -21.69 -19.81
C ALA A 126 -11.61 -21.86 -18.52
N ASN A 127 -12.44 -20.88 -18.15
CA ASN A 127 -13.18 -20.84 -16.88
C ASN A 127 -12.27 -20.99 -15.65
N VAL A 128 -11.04 -20.42 -15.71
CA VAL A 128 -10.07 -20.41 -14.62
C VAL A 128 -10.21 -19.10 -13.83
N PRO A 129 -10.42 -19.17 -12.51
CA PRO A 129 -10.54 -17.98 -11.68
C PRO A 129 -9.23 -17.18 -11.67
N VAL A 130 -9.37 -15.85 -11.75
CA VAL A 130 -8.24 -14.90 -11.63
C VAL A 130 -8.28 -14.31 -10.24
N ILE A 131 -7.22 -14.51 -9.47
CA ILE A 131 -7.14 -14.12 -8.06
C ILE A 131 -5.82 -13.39 -7.77
N GLY A 132 -5.70 -12.82 -6.57
CA GLY A 132 -4.49 -12.17 -6.07
C GLY A 132 -3.96 -12.80 -4.78
N ASP A 133 -2.88 -12.21 -4.25
CA ASP A 133 -2.27 -12.60 -2.99
C ASP A 133 -3.23 -12.44 -1.79
N ILE A 134 -4.11 -11.45 -1.83
CA ILE A 134 -5.13 -11.21 -0.79
C ILE A 134 -6.20 -12.31 -0.79
N GLU A 135 -6.60 -12.83 -1.94
CA GLU A 135 -7.51 -13.98 -2.01
C GLU A 135 -6.85 -15.23 -1.44
N LEU A 136 -5.58 -15.46 -1.75
CA LEU A 136 -4.83 -16.58 -1.16
C LEU A 136 -4.72 -16.44 0.36
N PHE A 137 -4.51 -15.23 0.87
CA PHE A 137 -4.59 -14.98 2.32
C PHE A 137 -5.98 -15.29 2.88
N ALA A 138 -7.06 -14.86 2.19
CA ALA A 138 -8.43 -15.16 2.62
C ALA A 138 -8.68 -16.68 2.71
N GLN A 139 -8.18 -17.45 1.74
CA GLN A 139 -8.26 -18.92 1.75
C GLN A 139 -7.44 -19.54 2.89
N ALA A 140 -6.31 -18.93 3.26
CA ALA A 140 -5.45 -19.42 4.34
C ALA A 140 -6.01 -19.16 5.75
N ARG A 141 -6.98 -18.25 5.91
CA ARG A 141 -7.51 -17.84 7.22
C ARG A 141 -8.00 -19.00 8.07
N ALA A 142 -8.59 -20.02 7.46
CA ALA A 142 -9.10 -21.20 8.16
C ALA A 142 -8.00 -22.03 8.87
N ASP A 143 -6.77 -21.93 8.38
CA ASP A 143 -5.60 -22.65 8.92
C ASP A 143 -4.79 -21.80 9.92
N LEU A 144 -5.14 -20.51 10.10
CA LEU A 144 -4.47 -19.61 11.01
C LEU A 144 -5.12 -19.61 12.41
N PRO A 145 -4.36 -19.28 13.48
CA PRO A 145 -4.96 -19.08 14.79
C PRO A 145 -6.11 -18.08 14.74
N PRO A 146 -7.13 -18.17 15.62
CA PRO A 146 -8.25 -17.23 15.67
C PRO A 146 -7.76 -15.77 15.65
N HIS A 147 -8.25 -15.00 14.68
CA HIS A 147 -7.77 -13.65 14.40
C HIS A 147 -8.87 -12.77 13.81
N LYS A 148 -8.64 -11.47 13.78
CA LYS A 148 -9.48 -10.49 13.09
C LYS A 148 -8.75 -9.89 11.89
N VAL A 149 -9.52 -9.41 10.90
CA VAL A 149 -9.02 -8.75 9.69
C VAL A 149 -9.68 -7.39 9.53
N VAL A 150 -8.85 -6.36 9.37
CA VAL A 150 -9.27 -5.00 9.00
C VAL A 150 -8.84 -4.76 7.55
N GLY A 151 -9.79 -4.45 6.68
CA GLY A 151 -9.53 -4.08 5.28
C GLY A 151 -9.74 -2.59 5.05
N ILE A 152 -8.72 -1.85 4.63
CA ILE A 152 -8.76 -0.39 4.46
C ILE A 152 -8.54 -0.02 3.00
N THR A 153 -9.55 0.64 2.39
CA THR A 153 -9.46 1.17 1.02
C THR A 153 -9.85 2.64 0.94
N GLY A 154 -9.67 3.21 -0.22
CA GLY A 154 -9.95 4.61 -0.55
C GLY A 154 -9.02 5.10 -1.66
N THR A 155 -9.22 6.29 -2.18
CA THR A 155 -8.25 6.92 -3.09
C THR A 155 -7.06 7.41 -2.27
N ASN A 156 -7.29 8.23 -1.26
CA ASN A 156 -6.28 8.85 -0.40
C ASN A 156 -6.43 8.43 1.08
N GLY A 157 -5.37 8.56 1.88
CA GLY A 157 -5.37 8.30 3.32
C GLY A 157 -5.14 6.85 3.74
N LYS A 158 -5.23 5.88 2.85
CA LYS A 158 -5.11 4.43 3.16
C LYS A 158 -3.93 4.08 4.06
N SER A 159 -2.72 4.40 3.63
CA SER A 159 -1.50 4.00 4.36
C SER A 159 -1.39 4.65 5.73
N THR A 160 -1.77 5.93 5.84
CA THR A 160 -1.80 6.64 7.14
C THR A 160 -2.78 5.97 8.09
N THR A 161 -4.00 5.68 7.62
CA THR A 161 -5.03 5.01 8.44
C THR A 161 -4.61 3.59 8.81
N THR A 162 -4.05 2.82 7.86
CA THR A 162 -3.55 1.46 8.12
C THR A 162 -2.45 1.46 9.18
N ALA A 163 -1.47 2.34 9.04
CA ALA A 163 -0.39 2.47 10.00
C ALA A 163 -0.87 2.96 11.37
N LEU A 164 -1.82 3.89 11.41
CA LEU A 164 -2.38 4.40 12.65
C LEU A 164 -3.18 3.33 13.40
N VAL A 165 -4.03 2.58 12.71
CA VAL A 165 -4.75 1.42 13.28
C VAL A 165 -3.76 0.40 13.85
N HIS A 166 -2.76 0.02 13.05
CA HIS A 166 -1.70 -0.90 13.51
C HIS A 166 -0.96 -0.36 14.74
N HIS A 167 -0.60 0.92 14.75
CA HIS A 167 0.11 1.55 15.86
C HIS A 167 -0.73 1.57 17.14
N ILE A 168 -2.03 1.92 17.05
CA ILE A 168 -2.93 1.91 18.21
C ILE A 168 -3.08 0.50 18.77
N LEU A 169 -3.31 -0.51 17.91
CA LEU A 169 -3.39 -1.91 18.33
C LEU A 169 -2.10 -2.38 19.03
N LYS A 170 -0.95 -2.06 18.45
CA LYS A 170 0.36 -2.36 19.04
C LYS A 170 0.55 -1.68 20.40
N THR A 171 0.13 -0.42 20.54
CA THR A 171 0.20 0.35 21.79
C THR A 171 -0.72 -0.24 22.87
N ALA A 172 -1.86 -0.81 22.45
CA ALA A 172 -2.79 -1.55 23.31
C ALA A 172 -2.31 -2.98 23.65
N GLY A 173 -1.14 -3.40 23.16
CA GLY A 173 -0.59 -4.74 23.40
C GLY A 173 -1.24 -5.85 22.58
N ILE A 174 -2.04 -5.52 21.56
CA ILE A 174 -2.71 -6.49 20.69
C ILE A 174 -1.72 -6.93 19.58
N PRO A 175 -1.47 -8.24 19.41
CA PRO A 175 -0.65 -8.73 18.30
C PRO A 175 -1.21 -8.26 16.96
N THR A 176 -0.40 -7.61 16.13
CA THR A 176 -0.90 -7.03 14.88
C THR A 176 0.17 -6.99 13.80
N LEU A 177 -0.25 -7.13 12.55
CA LEU A 177 0.58 -7.02 11.35
C LEU A 177 -0.08 -6.11 10.33
N MET A 178 0.75 -5.32 9.62
CA MET A 178 0.32 -4.60 8.41
C MET A 178 0.65 -5.43 7.17
N GLY A 179 -0.23 -5.39 6.17
CA GLY A 179 -0.01 -6.05 4.88
C GLY A 179 -0.85 -5.45 3.76
N GLY A 180 -0.86 -6.16 2.63
CA GLY A 180 -1.53 -5.71 1.41
C GLY A 180 -0.66 -4.78 0.57
N ASN A 181 -1.16 -3.59 0.25
CA ASN A 181 -0.45 -2.61 -0.58
C ASN A 181 0.62 -1.81 0.18
N ILE A 182 0.86 -2.12 1.44
CA ILE A 182 1.87 -1.51 2.32
C ILE A 182 2.66 -2.58 3.06
N GLY A 183 3.93 -2.28 3.37
CA GLY A 183 4.78 -3.17 4.16
C GLY A 183 5.26 -4.41 3.40
N LEU A 184 5.43 -5.50 4.12
CA LEU A 184 5.80 -6.80 3.55
C LEU A 184 4.56 -7.48 2.92
N PRO A 185 4.74 -8.25 1.83
CA PRO A 185 3.67 -9.09 1.28
C PRO A 185 3.04 -9.95 2.37
N ILE A 186 1.70 -10.01 2.42
CA ILE A 186 0.99 -10.67 3.52
C ILE A 186 1.36 -12.15 3.63
N LEU A 187 1.55 -12.85 2.52
CA LEU A 187 1.89 -14.27 2.49
C LEU A 187 3.32 -14.56 2.99
N GLU A 188 4.22 -13.57 2.95
CA GLU A 188 5.60 -13.71 3.44
C GLU A 188 5.71 -13.59 4.96
N GLN A 189 4.71 -13.02 5.62
CA GLN A 189 4.70 -12.75 7.04
C GLN A 189 4.42 -14.03 7.86
N GLN A 190 4.88 -14.05 9.11
CA GLN A 190 4.57 -15.14 10.03
C GLN A 190 3.11 -15.03 10.52
N PRO A 191 2.39 -16.14 10.72
CA PRO A 191 1.09 -16.11 11.35
C PRO A 191 1.10 -15.40 12.70
N LEU A 192 0.06 -14.61 12.97
CA LEU A 192 -0.15 -14.01 14.28
C LEU A 192 -0.62 -15.08 15.29
N PRO A 193 -0.33 -14.90 16.59
CA PRO A 193 -0.94 -15.72 17.63
C PRO A 193 -2.46 -15.44 17.72
N GLU A 194 -3.16 -16.29 18.50
CA GLU A 194 -4.59 -16.11 18.79
C GLU A 194 -4.90 -14.70 19.30
N GLY A 195 -6.00 -14.14 18.85
CA GLY A 195 -6.42 -12.76 19.14
C GLY A 195 -5.67 -11.69 18.33
N GLY A 196 -4.84 -12.09 17.39
CA GLY A 196 -4.12 -11.17 16.52
C GLY A 196 -5.04 -10.45 15.52
N VAL A 197 -4.58 -9.29 15.02
CA VAL A 197 -5.31 -8.47 14.04
C VAL A 197 -4.44 -8.19 12.82
N TYR A 198 -4.88 -8.63 11.64
CA TYR A 198 -4.27 -8.29 10.36
C TYR A 198 -4.88 -7.00 9.83
N VAL A 199 -4.07 -5.96 9.61
CA VAL A 199 -4.51 -4.66 9.09
C VAL A 199 -4.04 -4.53 7.65
N LEU A 200 -4.95 -4.64 6.69
CA LEU A 200 -4.64 -4.72 5.27
C LEU A 200 -4.97 -3.40 4.56
N GLU A 201 -3.96 -2.76 3.99
CA GLU A 201 -4.19 -1.72 2.98
C GLU A 201 -4.58 -2.38 1.66
N LEU A 202 -5.74 -2.05 1.12
CA LEU A 202 -6.26 -2.67 -0.10
C LEU A 202 -6.43 -1.63 -1.21
N SER A 203 -5.67 -1.82 -2.31
CA SER A 203 -5.92 -1.11 -3.56
C SER A 203 -7.17 -1.65 -4.26
N SER A 204 -7.75 -0.87 -5.19
CA SER A 204 -8.85 -1.35 -6.04
C SER A 204 -8.46 -2.61 -6.82
N TYR A 205 -7.23 -2.68 -7.32
CA TYR A 205 -6.73 -3.85 -8.06
C TYR A 205 -6.67 -5.12 -7.19
N GLN A 206 -6.27 -4.99 -5.92
CA GLN A 206 -6.29 -6.13 -5.00
C GLN A 206 -7.72 -6.56 -4.67
N ILE A 207 -8.64 -5.61 -4.49
CA ILE A 207 -10.06 -5.92 -4.25
C ILE A 207 -10.68 -6.64 -5.46
N ASP A 208 -10.34 -6.24 -6.70
CA ASP A 208 -10.82 -6.91 -7.91
C ASP A 208 -10.35 -8.37 -8.03
N LEU A 209 -9.18 -8.66 -7.49
CA LEU A 209 -8.57 -10.00 -7.46
C LEU A 209 -8.94 -10.80 -6.20
N THR A 210 -9.86 -10.30 -5.38
CA THR A 210 -10.30 -10.92 -4.12
C THR A 210 -11.78 -11.27 -4.20
N GLN A 211 -12.14 -12.44 -3.69
CA GLN A 211 -13.50 -13.00 -3.81
C GLN A 211 -14.12 -13.37 -2.46
N THR A 212 -13.31 -13.78 -1.48
CA THR A 212 -13.77 -14.39 -0.23
C THR A 212 -13.27 -13.72 1.05
N LEU A 213 -12.65 -12.54 0.94
CA LEU A 213 -12.16 -11.81 2.10
C LEU A 213 -13.31 -11.20 2.90
N ASP A 214 -13.68 -11.85 3.97
CA ASP A 214 -14.64 -11.33 4.95
C ASP A 214 -13.88 -10.57 6.05
N CYS A 215 -13.86 -9.22 5.96
CA CYS A 215 -13.22 -8.37 6.96
C CYS A 215 -14.10 -8.19 8.19
N ASP A 216 -13.55 -8.39 9.39
CA ASP A 216 -14.23 -8.05 10.66
C ASP A 216 -14.54 -6.54 10.71
N VAL A 217 -13.64 -5.70 10.14
CA VAL A 217 -13.90 -4.28 9.93
C VAL A 217 -13.45 -3.88 8.52
N ALA A 218 -14.37 -3.39 7.69
CA ALA A 218 -14.08 -2.86 6.36
C ALA A 218 -14.15 -1.32 6.36
N VAL A 219 -13.17 -0.67 5.74
CA VAL A 219 -13.05 0.80 5.73
C VAL A 219 -12.97 1.33 4.31
N LEU A 220 -13.81 2.33 4.00
CA LEU A 220 -13.69 3.17 2.83
C LEU A 220 -13.48 4.63 3.25
N LEU A 221 -12.33 5.21 2.93
CA LEU A 221 -12.01 6.58 3.33
C LEU A 221 -12.64 7.63 2.41
N ASN A 222 -12.46 7.47 1.10
CA ASN A 222 -12.92 8.40 0.05
C ASN A 222 -12.77 7.77 -1.33
N ILE A 223 -13.50 8.32 -2.32
CA ILE A 223 -13.36 7.98 -3.73
C ILE A 223 -13.27 9.27 -4.55
N THR A 224 -12.11 9.53 -5.12
CA THR A 224 -11.84 10.60 -6.10
C THR A 224 -11.26 9.99 -7.37
N PRO A 225 -11.37 10.65 -8.55
CA PRO A 225 -10.84 10.10 -9.79
C PRO A 225 -9.36 9.71 -9.69
N ASP A 226 -9.05 8.45 -9.95
CA ASP A 226 -7.69 7.92 -10.04
C ASP A 226 -7.73 6.63 -10.88
N HIS A 227 -6.61 6.25 -11.50
CA HIS A 227 -6.47 4.98 -12.23
C HIS A 227 -7.53 4.73 -13.32
N LEU A 228 -8.07 5.78 -13.96
CA LEU A 228 -9.16 5.66 -14.95
C LEU A 228 -8.75 4.90 -16.22
N ASP A 229 -7.45 4.77 -16.48
CA ASP A 229 -6.86 3.94 -17.54
C ASP A 229 -7.06 2.42 -17.31
N ARG A 230 -7.39 2.03 -16.08
CA ARG A 230 -7.55 0.63 -15.67
C ARG A 230 -9.01 0.20 -15.53
N TYR A 231 -9.95 1.13 -15.54
CA TYR A 231 -11.38 0.91 -15.32
C TYR A 231 -12.23 1.44 -16.47
N ASP A 232 -13.45 0.93 -16.57
CA ASP A 232 -14.48 1.50 -17.43
C ASP A 232 -15.10 2.73 -16.74
N GLY A 233 -14.33 3.82 -16.79
CA GLY A 233 -14.72 5.08 -16.18
C GLY A 233 -14.61 5.12 -14.64
N PHE A 234 -15.11 6.23 -14.09
CA PHE A 234 -15.04 6.49 -12.64
C PHE A 234 -15.99 5.59 -11.84
N GLU A 235 -17.13 5.24 -12.41
CA GLU A 235 -18.11 4.33 -11.82
C GLU A 235 -17.54 2.92 -11.63
N GLY A 236 -16.77 2.42 -12.60
CA GLY A 236 -16.07 1.14 -12.50
C GLY A 236 -15.04 1.13 -11.36
N TYR A 237 -14.29 2.22 -11.21
CA TYR A 237 -13.35 2.37 -10.08
C TYR A 237 -14.07 2.41 -8.72
N ALA A 238 -15.19 3.13 -8.62
CA ALA A 238 -15.99 3.18 -7.39
C ALA A 238 -16.61 1.81 -7.06
N ALA A 239 -17.12 1.10 -8.07
CA ALA A 239 -17.68 -0.24 -7.92
C ALA A 239 -16.63 -1.26 -7.44
N SER A 240 -15.39 -1.17 -7.93
CA SER A 240 -14.27 -2.00 -7.45
C SER A 240 -14.09 -1.86 -5.93
N LYS A 241 -14.06 -0.64 -5.39
CA LYS A 241 -13.93 -0.41 -3.95
C LYS A 241 -15.14 -0.89 -3.15
N ALA A 242 -16.36 -0.76 -3.70
CA ALA A 242 -17.59 -1.23 -3.07
C ALA A 242 -17.60 -2.75 -2.86
N ARG A 243 -16.88 -3.53 -3.68
CA ARG A 243 -16.77 -4.99 -3.55
C ARG A 243 -16.23 -5.42 -2.19
N LEU A 244 -15.41 -4.61 -1.51
CA LEU A 244 -14.92 -4.92 -0.17
C LEU A 244 -16.05 -5.17 0.82
N PHE A 245 -17.13 -4.40 0.71
CA PHE A 245 -18.33 -4.55 1.56
C PHE A 245 -19.29 -5.63 1.06
N ALA A 246 -19.24 -5.97 -0.22
CA ALA A 246 -20.04 -7.07 -0.78
C ALA A 246 -19.54 -8.46 -0.34
N MET A 247 -18.26 -8.57 0.01
CA MET A 247 -17.65 -9.79 0.57
C MET A 247 -17.83 -9.90 2.09
N GLN A 248 -18.28 -8.82 2.75
CA GLN A 248 -18.34 -8.73 4.19
C GLN A 248 -19.66 -9.28 4.75
N SER A 249 -19.59 -10.11 5.80
CA SER A 249 -20.75 -10.58 6.56
C SER A 249 -21.57 -9.42 7.16
N ALA A 250 -22.85 -9.63 7.36
CA ALA A 250 -23.77 -8.60 7.81
C ALA A 250 -23.45 -8.07 9.23
N GLU A 251 -22.96 -8.95 10.08
CA GLU A 251 -22.58 -8.71 11.48
C GLU A 251 -21.23 -8.02 11.67
N HIS A 252 -20.43 -7.89 10.59
CA HIS A 252 -19.14 -7.23 10.63
C HIS A 252 -19.26 -5.73 10.38
N ASP A 253 -18.33 -4.95 10.94
CA ASP A 253 -18.42 -3.50 10.96
C ASP A 253 -17.91 -2.84 9.67
N ALA A 254 -18.66 -1.87 9.17
CA ALA A 254 -18.28 -1.02 8.04
C ALA A 254 -18.05 0.43 8.51
N VAL A 255 -16.90 1.01 8.13
CA VAL A 255 -16.56 2.41 8.42
C VAL A 255 -16.40 3.17 7.10
N ILE A 256 -17.22 4.19 6.86
CA ILE A 256 -17.22 4.89 5.56
C ILE A 256 -17.17 6.40 5.75
N GLY A 257 -16.15 7.03 5.11
CA GLY A 257 -16.12 8.48 4.94
C GLY A 257 -17.17 8.91 3.91
N ILE A 258 -18.02 9.88 4.23
CA ILE A 258 -19.12 10.32 3.38
C ILE A 258 -18.92 11.73 2.81
N ALA A 259 -17.67 12.17 2.67
CA ALA A 259 -17.34 13.48 2.13
C ALA A 259 -17.55 13.59 0.61
N ASP A 260 -17.44 12.49 -0.10
CA ASP A 260 -17.66 12.43 -1.55
C ASP A 260 -18.94 11.65 -1.88
N ARG A 261 -19.51 11.95 -3.07
CA ARG A 261 -20.78 11.37 -3.50
C ARG A 261 -20.72 9.85 -3.67
N PRO A 262 -19.72 9.23 -4.32
CA PRO A 262 -19.66 7.77 -4.48
C PRO A 262 -19.61 7.05 -3.13
N SER A 263 -18.76 7.50 -2.19
CA SER A 263 -18.67 6.90 -0.86
C SER A 263 -20.01 7.04 -0.08
N ALA A 264 -20.67 8.20 -0.17
CA ALA A 264 -21.98 8.41 0.45
C ALA A 264 -23.09 7.52 -0.16
N GLU A 265 -23.01 7.21 -1.46
CA GLU A 265 -23.93 6.28 -2.14
C GLU A 265 -23.69 4.83 -1.68
N ILE A 266 -22.45 4.40 -1.53
CA ILE A 266 -22.10 3.09 -0.97
C ILE A 266 -22.61 2.99 0.48
N ALA A 267 -22.39 4.01 1.31
CA ALA A 267 -22.88 4.03 2.69
C ALA A 267 -24.42 3.95 2.77
N ARG A 268 -25.13 4.55 1.82
CA ARG A 268 -26.60 4.42 1.73
C ARG A 268 -27.01 2.99 1.38
N GLY A 269 -26.33 2.33 0.44
CA GLY A 269 -26.57 0.94 0.08
C GLY A 269 -26.37 -0.05 1.26
N LEU A 270 -25.52 0.33 2.22
CA LEU A 270 -25.23 -0.48 3.41
C LEU A 270 -26.07 -0.12 4.63
N SER A 271 -27.12 0.69 4.48
CA SER A 271 -27.97 1.17 5.61
C SER A 271 -28.60 0.02 6.42
N ALA A 272 -28.82 -1.14 5.81
CA ALA A 272 -29.34 -2.34 6.49
C ALA A 272 -28.38 -2.92 7.56
N LYS A 273 -27.08 -2.56 7.55
CA LYS A 273 -26.13 -2.94 8.60
C LYS A 273 -26.43 -2.29 9.97
N GLY A 274 -27.28 -1.26 10.02
CA GLY A 274 -27.67 -0.63 11.26
C GLY A 274 -26.50 -0.12 12.08
N GLU A 275 -26.33 -0.64 13.30
CA GLU A 275 -25.25 -0.27 14.22
C GLU A 275 -23.84 -0.69 13.73
N HIS A 276 -23.75 -1.66 12.82
CA HIS A 276 -22.50 -2.06 12.19
C HIS A 276 -22.07 -1.13 11.04
N LEU A 277 -22.71 0.02 10.85
CA LEU A 277 -22.32 1.03 9.89
C LEU A 277 -21.97 2.35 10.56
N THR A 278 -20.67 2.65 10.63
CA THR A 278 -20.16 3.95 11.07
C THR A 278 -19.93 4.88 9.88
N LYS A 279 -20.55 6.05 9.86
CA LYS A 279 -20.34 7.08 8.83
C LYS A 279 -19.51 8.23 9.39
N ILE A 280 -18.44 8.58 8.68
CA ILE A 280 -17.57 9.71 9.03
C ILE A 280 -17.97 10.91 8.16
N ALA A 281 -18.60 11.90 8.79
CA ALA A 281 -19.03 13.12 8.11
C ALA A 281 -17.84 14.02 7.77
N PRO A 282 -17.92 14.81 6.66
CA PRO A 282 -16.94 15.84 6.38
C PRO A 282 -16.99 16.98 7.40
N GLY A 283 -15.86 17.66 7.61
CA GLY A 283 -15.80 18.88 8.43
C GLY A 283 -15.87 18.63 9.94
N VAL A 284 -15.71 17.40 10.41
CA VAL A 284 -15.57 17.15 11.86
C VAL A 284 -14.23 17.74 12.30
N CYS A 285 -14.30 18.80 13.11
CA CYS A 285 -13.13 19.38 13.75
C CYS A 285 -12.74 18.51 14.94
N MET A 286 -11.49 18.08 14.98
CA MET A 286 -10.87 17.44 16.13
C MET A 286 -9.77 18.35 16.67
N ASP A 287 -9.59 18.34 17.98
CA ASP A 287 -8.38 18.95 18.55
C ASP A 287 -7.19 18.02 18.27
N GLN A 288 -6.41 18.40 17.25
CA GLN A 288 -5.20 17.71 16.82
C GLN A 288 -3.95 18.22 17.52
N GLY A 289 -4.07 19.16 18.48
CA GLY A 289 -2.93 19.80 19.14
C GLY A 289 -1.94 18.83 19.77
N ASN A 290 -2.45 17.68 20.25
CA ASN A 290 -1.64 16.62 20.85
C ASN A 290 -1.12 15.56 19.84
N TRP A 291 -1.41 15.72 18.54
CA TRP A 291 -1.10 14.75 17.50
C TRP A 291 -0.27 15.39 16.37
N PRO A 292 1.00 15.68 16.60
CA PRO A 292 1.82 16.53 15.70
C PRO A 292 1.95 15.97 14.27
N THR A 293 1.86 14.65 14.10
CA THR A 293 1.94 13.99 12.78
C THR A 293 0.59 13.78 12.08
N LEU A 294 -0.51 14.15 12.76
CA LEU A 294 -1.88 13.97 12.26
C LEU A 294 -2.55 15.33 12.04
N GLN A 295 -1.83 16.35 11.59
CA GLN A 295 -2.35 17.68 11.39
C GLN A 295 -3.19 17.80 10.11
N GLY A 296 -4.13 18.74 10.11
CA GLY A 296 -4.99 19.07 8.98
C GLY A 296 -6.26 18.23 8.85
N PRO A 297 -7.23 18.69 8.05
CA PRO A 297 -8.57 18.08 7.97
C PRO A 297 -8.56 16.66 7.39
N HIS A 298 -7.65 16.37 6.48
CA HIS A 298 -7.51 15.02 5.90
C HIS A 298 -7.00 14.00 6.94
N ASN A 299 -6.08 14.41 7.84
CA ASN A 299 -5.61 13.54 8.92
C ASN A 299 -6.62 13.45 10.07
N ALA A 300 -7.45 14.45 10.29
CA ALA A 300 -8.60 14.34 11.19
C ALA A 300 -9.55 13.24 10.70
N GLN A 301 -9.85 13.17 9.40
CA GLN A 301 -10.67 12.12 8.82
C GLN A 301 -10.00 10.74 8.94
N ASN A 302 -8.70 10.63 8.67
CA ASN A 302 -7.94 9.39 8.84
C ASN A 302 -7.95 8.92 10.31
N ALA A 303 -7.78 9.85 11.27
CA ALA A 303 -7.82 9.56 12.70
C ALA A 303 -9.21 9.08 13.14
N LEU A 304 -10.28 9.75 12.68
CA LEU A 304 -11.66 9.32 12.96
C LEU A 304 -11.94 7.91 12.45
N ALA A 305 -11.46 7.59 11.23
CA ALA A 305 -11.59 6.24 10.69
C ALA A 305 -10.83 5.21 11.54
N ALA A 306 -9.60 5.51 11.91
CA ALA A 306 -8.80 4.64 12.77
C ALA A 306 -9.45 4.43 14.15
N ILE A 307 -9.96 5.50 14.79
CA ILE A 307 -10.68 5.43 16.07
C ILE A 307 -11.91 4.53 15.94
N ALA A 308 -12.72 4.70 14.88
CA ALA A 308 -13.90 3.86 14.66
C ALA A 308 -13.54 2.38 14.52
N VAL A 309 -12.47 2.07 13.76
CA VAL A 309 -11.95 0.70 13.58
C VAL A 309 -11.54 0.09 14.92
N VAL A 310 -10.69 0.78 15.69
CA VAL A 310 -10.15 0.18 16.91
C VAL A 310 -11.20 0.09 18.03
N LYS A 311 -12.22 0.98 18.02
CA LYS A 311 -13.41 0.86 18.90
C LYS A 311 -14.25 -0.38 18.55
N ALA A 312 -14.49 -0.65 17.26
CA ALA A 312 -15.16 -1.86 16.80
C ALA A 312 -14.39 -3.14 17.20
N LEU A 313 -13.06 -3.05 17.31
CA LEU A 313 -12.20 -4.14 17.80
C LEU A 313 -12.15 -4.24 19.34
N GLY A 314 -12.78 -3.33 20.09
CA GLY A 314 -12.86 -3.34 21.53
C GLY A 314 -11.66 -2.70 22.26
N VAL A 315 -10.86 -1.87 21.58
CA VAL A 315 -9.73 -1.14 22.20
C VAL A 315 -10.26 -0.05 23.13
N SER A 316 -9.64 0.09 24.31
CA SER A 316 -10.04 1.09 25.31
C SER A 316 -9.73 2.52 24.83
N GLU A 317 -10.52 3.51 25.28
CA GLU A 317 -10.28 4.92 24.94
C GLU A 317 -8.91 5.41 25.41
N VAL A 318 -8.43 4.92 26.57
CA VAL A 318 -7.10 5.25 27.09
C VAL A 318 -5.98 4.78 26.16
N ASP A 319 -6.11 3.57 25.60
CA ASP A 319 -5.13 3.03 24.66
C ASP A 319 -5.22 3.72 23.31
N ILE A 320 -6.41 4.11 22.87
CA ILE A 320 -6.63 4.90 21.65
C ILE A 320 -5.92 6.25 21.78
N ASP A 321 -6.15 6.99 22.85
CA ASP A 321 -5.52 8.29 23.07
C ASP A 321 -3.99 8.16 23.16
N ARG A 322 -3.48 7.15 23.86
CA ARG A 322 -2.05 6.86 23.94
C ARG A 322 -1.46 6.58 22.54
N GLY A 323 -2.16 5.80 21.73
CA GLY A 323 -1.74 5.49 20.37
C GLY A 323 -1.74 6.72 19.45
N LEU A 324 -2.78 7.56 19.52
CA LEU A 324 -2.83 8.82 18.74
C LEU A 324 -1.70 9.79 19.10
N MET A 325 -1.41 9.95 20.39
CA MET A 325 -0.35 10.83 20.88
C MET A 325 1.06 10.34 20.55
N SER A 326 1.27 9.02 20.49
CA SER A 326 2.57 8.41 20.22
C SER A 326 2.82 8.07 18.74
N PHE A 327 1.86 8.32 17.86
CA PHE A 327 2.01 8.04 16.43
C PHE A 327 2.99 9.00 15.77
N THR A 328 4.06 8.47 15.22
CA THR A 328 5.14 9.25 14.59
C THR A 328 4.96 9.47 13.09
N GLY A 329 3.82 9.01 12.54
CA GLY A 329 3.58 9.08 11.10
C GLY A 329 4.22 7.92 10.33
N LEU A 330 4.13 8.00 9.02
CA LEU A 330 4.82 7.09 8.09
C LEU A 330 6.01 7.81 7.46
N PRO A 331 7.12 7.13 7.21
CA PRO A 331 8.21 7.68 6.42
C PRO A 331 7.71 8.23 5.08
N HIS A 332 8.22 9.37 4.69
CA HIS A 332 7.89 10.04 3.42
C HIS A 332 6.41 10.47 3.27
N ARG A 333 5.67 10.63 4.38
CA ARG A 333 4.29 11.13 4.41
C ARG A 333 4.15 12.23 5.46
N MET A 334 4.23 13.47 5.03
CA MET A 334 4.19 14.63 5.92
C MET A 334 5.17 14.48 7.10
N GLU A 335 6.27 13.77 6.87
CA GLU A 335 7.28 13.47 7.88
C GLU A 335 8.16 14.70 8.12
N GLN A 336 8.06 15.33 9.29
CA GLN A 336 9.01 16.38 9.66
C GLN A 336 10.37 15.75 9.98
N ILE A 337 11.34 15.90 9.08
CA ILE A 337 12.65 15.27 9.18
C ILE A 337 13.68 16.12 9.93
N ALA A 338 13.51 17.45 9.93
CA ALA A 338 14.40 18.37 10.61
C ALA A 338 13.74 19.72 10.91
N SER A 339 14.40 20.51 11.77
CA SER A 339 14.11 21.93 11.94
C SER A 339 15.45 22.64 12.14
N TYR A 340 15.81 23.53 11.21
CA TYR A 340 17.04 24.34 11.26
C TYR A 340 16.71 25.82 11.21
N ALA A 341 17.29 26.61 12.10
CA ALA A 341 17.08 28.07 12.19
C ALA A 341 15.60 28.49 12.22
N GLY A 342 14.72 27.67 12.82
CA GLY A 342 13.29 27.90 12.88
C GLY A 342 12.52 27.58 11.58
N VAL A 343 13.15 26.96 10.59
CA VAL A 343 12.53 26.45 9.36
C VAL A 343 12.30 24.95 9.52
N ALA A 344 11.05 24.49 9.30
CA ALA A 344 10.72 23.08 9.29
C ALA A 344 11.00 22.45 7.91
N TYR A 345 11.51 21.22 7.88
CA TYR A 345 11.72 20.45 6.66
C TYR A 345 10.83 19.22 6.69
N VAL A 346 9.93 19.10 5.71
CA VAL A 346 8.89 18.06 5.69
C VAL A 346 8.98 17.23 4.43
N ASP A 347 9.11 15.93 4.60
CA ASP A 347 9.15 14.92 3.54
C ASP A 347 7.75 14.32 3.32
N ASP A 348 7.18 14.63 2.17
CA ASP A 348 5.93 14.07 1.67
C ASP A 348 6.15 13.46 0.28
N SER A 349 7.30 12.81 0.08
CA SER A 349 7.71 12.22 -1.19
C SER A 349 6.69 11.21 -1.75
N LYS A 350 5.83 10.64 -0.91
CA LYS A 350 4.75 9.72 -1.31
C LYS A 350 3.58 10.41 -2.02
N ALA A 351 3.45 11.74 -1.95
CA ALA A 351 2.44 12.51 -2.69
C ALA A 351 2.79 12.53 -4.19
N THR A 352 2.37 11.49 -4.91
CA THR A 352 2.71 11.25 -6.33
C THR A 352 1.64 11.72 -7.31
N ASN A 353 0.65 12.48 -6.85
CA ASN A 353 -0.37 13.15 -7.66
C ASN A 353 -0.79 14.48 -7.02
N PRO A 354 -1.42 15.40 -7.77
CA PRO A 354 -1.85 16.70 -7.26
C PRO A 354 -2.86 16.60 -6.10
N GLU A 355 -3.76 15.62 -6.10
CA GLU A 355 -4.79 15.41 -5.08
C GLU A 355 -4.19 15.04 -3.72
N SER A 356 -3.07 14.33 -3.69
CA SER A 356 -2.35 14.04 -2.44
C SER A 356 -1.47 15.19 -1.97
N THR A 357 -1.00 16.05 -2.89
CA THR A 357 -0.18 17.22 -2.57
C THR A 357 -1.01 18.42 -2.04
N ALA A 358 -2.22 18.60 -2.55
CA ALA A 358 -3.07 19.72 -2.14
C ALA A 358 -3.31 19.83 -0.61
N PRO A 359 -3.64 18.73 0.10
CA PRO A 359 -3.74 18.76 1.57
C PRO A 359 -2.43 19.06 2.28
N ALA A 360 -1.29 18.63 1.72
CA ALA A 360 0.02 18.87 2.29
C ALA A 360 0.38 20.38 2.24
N LEU A 361 0.05 21.06 1.14
CA LEU A 361 0.22 22.51 1.01
C LEU A 361 -0.66 23.28 2.00
N ALA A 362 -1.90 22.83 2.20
CA ALA A 362 -2.85 23.46 3.10
C ALA A 362 -2.55 23.24 4.60
N ALA A 363 -1.63 22.33 4.92
CA ALA A 363 -1.29 22.00 6.30
C ALA A 363 -0.35 23.03 6.98
N PHE A 364 0.25 23.93 6.22
CA PHE A 364 1.21 24.93 6.70
C PHE A 364 0.89 26.32 6.15
N ASP A 365 1.11 27.35 6.94
CA ASP A 365 0.78 28.73 6.53
C ASP A 365 1.75 29.31 5.48
N ARG A 366 3.03 28.88 5.51
CA ARG A 366 4.10 29.46 4.67
C ARG A 366 5.00 28.35 4.13
N VAL A 367 4.78 27.98 2.86
CA VAL A 367 5.41 26.83 2.23
C VAL A 367 6.43 27.23 1.16
N HIS A 368 7.64 26.72 1.26
CA HIS A 368 8.60 26.60 0.17
C HIS A 368 8.40 25.22 -0.48
N TRP A 369 7.70 25.18 -1.60
CA TRP A 369 7.19 23.96 -2.21
C TRP A 369 8.15 23.36 -3.23
N ILE A 370 8.65 22.13 -2.99
CA ILE A 370 9.42 21.36 -3.96
C ILE A 370 8.46 20.43 -4.71
N VAL A 371 8.34 20.65 -6.04
CA VAL A 371 7.34 20.00 -6.90
C VAL A 371 7.95 19.54 -8.21
N GLY A 372 7.55 18.34 -8.69
CA GLY A 372 8.00 17.80 -9.97
C GLY A 372 8.49 16.35 -9.90
N GLY A 373 8.94 15.86 -11.02
CA GLY A 373 9.23 14.46 -11.29
C GLY A 373 8.55 14.00 -12.57
N ARG A 374 8.12 12.73 -12.67
CA ARG A 374 7.32 12.23 -13.79
C ARG A 374 5.83 12.43 -13.49
N ALA A 375 5.20 13.39 -14.18
CA ALA A 375 3.80 13.70 -14.01
C ALA A 375 2.89 12.55 -14.51
N LYS A 376 1.75 12.34 -13.84
CA LYS A 376 0.69 11.41 -14.28
C LYS A 376 -0.41 12.12 -15.06
N GLY A 377 -0.45 13.44 -15.02
CA GLY A 377 -1.41 14.32 -15.68
C GLY A 377 -0.75 15.62 -16.12
N ASP A 378 -1.56 16.52 -16.65
CA ASP A 378 -1.06 17.73 -17.32
C ASP A 378 -1.23 19.01 -16.52
N ASP A 379 -1.82 18.96 -15.33
CA ASP A 379 -2.18 20.12 -14.52
C ASP A 379 -1.87 19.95 -13.02
N LEU A 380 -2.06 21.02 -12.26
CA LEU A 380 -1.98 21.09 -10.81
C LEU A 380 -3.28 21.68 -10.22
N ASP A 381 -4.41 21.47 -10.89
CA ASP A 381 -5.69 22.10 -10.56
C ASP A 381 -6.15 21.79 -9.13
N ALA A 382 -5.96 20.56 -8.67
CA ALA A 382 -6.27 20.15 -7.30
C ALA A 382 -5.50 20.95 -6.24
N CYS A 383 -4.30 21.47 -6.57
CA CYS A 383 -3.48 22.26 -5.65
C CYS A 383 -3.87 23.74 -5.61
N LYS A 384 -4.61 24.26 -6.60
CA LYS A 384 -4.96 25.69 -6.71
C LYS A 384 -5.57 26.29 -5.44
N PRO A 385 -6.50 25.63 -4.73
CA PRO A 385 -7.07 26.19 -3.49
C PRO A 385 -6.03 26.45 -2.40
N ALA A 386 -4.90 25.74 -2.41
CA ALA A 386 -3.82 25.87 -1.43
C ALA A 386 -2.67 26.77 -1.88
N PHE A 387 -2.72 27.38 -3.07
CA PHE A 387 -1.64 28.23 -3.57
C PHE A 387 -1.38 29.47 -2.70
N GLY A 388 -2.38 29.95 -1.96
CA GLY A 388 -2.22 31.05 -1.00
C GLY A 388 -1.24 30.75 0.15
N HIS A 389 -0.97 29.49 0.43
CA HIS A 389 0.01 29.05 1.43
C HIS A 389 1.45 29.03 0.88
N VAL A 390 1.64 29.05 -0.45
CA VAL A 390 2.96 28.86 -1.08
C VAL A 390 3.68 30.20 -1.22
N VAL A 391 4.79 30.32 -0.53
CA VAL A 391 5.70 31.51 -0.63
C VAL A 391 6.49 31.47 -1.93
N ARG A 392 6.97 30.28 -2.31
CA ARG A 392 7.76 30.04 -3.52
C ARG A 392 7.76 28.55 -3.89
N ALA A 393 7.73 28.25 -5.19
CA ALA A 393 7.85 26.89 -5.71
C ALA A 393 9.24 26.66 -6.34
N TYR A 394 9.74 25.43 -6.19
CA TYR A 394 11.00 24.94 -6.76
C TYR A 394 10.69 23.73 -7.61
N THR A 395 10.77 23.88 -8.94
CA THR A 395 10.37 22.79 -9.83
C THR A 395 11.56 21.92 -10.21
N ILE A 396 11.35 20.59 -10.20
CA ILE A 396 12.38 19.58 -10.43
C ILE A 396 11.93 18.53 -11.46
N GLY A 397 12.89 17.80 -12.02
CA GLY A 397 12.65 16.63 -12.85
C GLY A 397 12.00 16.91 -14.19
N GLU A 398 11.48 15.86 -14.82
CA GLU A 398 10.90 15.86 -16.16
C GLU A 398 9.76 16.89 -16.31
N ALA A 399 8.88 16.97 -15.31
CA ALA A 399 7.76 17.91 -15.30
C ALA A 399 8.15 19.35 -14.88
N GLY A 400 9.38 19.55 -14.41
CA GLY A 400 9.84 20.84 -13.87
C GLY A 400 9.57 22.04 -14.76
N PRO A 401 9.99 22.06 -16.04
CA PRO A 401 9.75 23.19 -16.95
C PRO A 401 8.27 23.50 -17.14
N LYS A 402 7.43 22.44 -17.32
CA LYS A 402 5.98 22.57 -17.51
C LYS A 402 5.30 23.15 -16.26
N PHE A 403 5.64 22.64 -15.09
CA PHE A 403 5.08 23.12 -13.84
C PHE A 403 5.54 24.54 -13.51
N ALA A 404 6.76 24.93 -13.88
CA ALA A 404 7.21 26.31 -13.76
C ALA A 404 6.31 27.27 -14.56
N GLU A 405 5.93 26.92 -15.78
CA GLU A 405 5.01 27.75 -16.58
C GLU A 405 3.59 27.79 -16.00
N ILE A 406 3.07 26.68 -15.49
CA ILE A 406 1.73 26.60 -14.84
C ILE A 406 1.69 27.51 -13.60
N LEU A 407 2.75 27.51 -12.79
CA LEU A 407 2.79 28.20 -11.50
C LEU A 407 3.17 29.69 -11.59
N LYS A 408 3.82 30.10 -12.68
CA LYS A 408 4.42 31.44 -12.89
C LYS A 408 3.47 32.62 -12.67
N GLY A 409 2.18 32.42 -12.93
CA GLY A 409 1.16 33.46 -12.72
C GLY A 409 0.62 33.56 -11.28
N SER A 410 0.93 32.58 -10.45
CA SER A 410 0.33 32.41 -9.11
C SER A 410 1.32 32.68 -7.98
N MET A 411 2.61 32.40 -8.19
CA MET A 411 3.65 32.52 -7.18
C MET A 411 5.04 32.65 -7.80
N PRO A 412 6.08 33.12 -7.06
CA PRO A 412 7.47 33.03 -7.48
C PRO A 412 7.89 31.56 -7.70
N VAL A 413 8.56 31.27 -8.83
CA VAL A 413 8.97 29.92 -9.21
C VAL A 413 10.43 29.92 -9.66
N ASP A 414 11.21 28.95 -9.14
CA ASP A 414 12.56 28.65 -9.59
C ASP A 414 12.59 27.25 -10.21
N ASN A 415 12.88 27.14 -11.52
CA ASN A 415 13.11 25.84 -12.14
C ASN A 415 14.56 25.42 -11.92
N VAL A 416 14.80 24.57 -10.91
CA VAL A 416 16.14 24.20 -10.45
C VAL A 416 16.58 22.80 -10.89
N GLY A 417 15.67 22.00 -11.44
CA GLY A 417 15.93 20.74 -12.12
C GLY A 417 16.21 19.55 -11.21
N THR A 418 16.96 19.70 -10.13
CA THR A 418 17.31 18.60 -9.21
C THR A 418 16.82 18.83 -7.78
N LEU A 419 16.59 17.74 -7.05
CA LEU A 419 16.14 17.79 -5.66
C LEU A 419 17.14 18.50 -4.73
N ASP A 420 18.42 18.19 -4.87
CA ASP A 420 19.50 18.80 -4.07
C ASP A 420 19.57 20.33 -4.29
N ALA A 421 19.49 20.78 -5.56
CA ALA A 421 19.42 22.21 -5.87
C ALA A 421 18.17 22.87 -5.29
N ALA A 422 17.01 22.17 -5.31
CA ALA A 422 15.77 22.66 -4.74
C ALA A 422 15.89 22.88 -3.22
N VAL A 423 16.44 21.89 -2.50
CA VAL A 423 16.65 21.98 -1.04
C VAL A 423 17.56 23.15 -0.68
N ARG A 424 18.71 23.28 -1.35
CA ARG A 424 19.65 24.40 -1.09
C ARG A 424 19.03 25.76 -1.40
N THR A 425 18.33 25.87 -2.53
CA THR A 425 17.69 27.14 -2.93
C THR A 425 16.54 27.50 -2.00
N ALA A 426 15.74 26.51 -1.58
CA ALA A 426 14.67 26.71 -0.62
C ALA A 426 15.21 27.15 0.74
N ALA A 427 16.24 26.47 1.25
CA ALA A 427 16.89 26.82 2.52
C ALA A 427 17.44 28.28 2.52
N ALA A 428 18.04 28.71 1.41
CA ALA A 428 18.57 30.06 1.27
C ALA A 428 17.48 31.16 1.25
N ASN A 429 16.24 30.82 0.84
CA ASN A 429 15.13 31.77 0.75
C ASN A 429 14.17 31.69 1.97
N ALA A 430 14.15 30.60 2.70
CA ALA A 430 13.25 30.38 3.82
C ALA A 430 13.62 31.25 5.05
N LYS A 431 12.60 31.62 5.81
CA LYS A 431 12.71 32.41 7.04
C LYS A 431 12.21 31.61 8.24
N PRO A 432 12.59 31.95 9.47
CA PRO A 432 12.02 31.31 10.66
C PRO A 432 10.48 31.33 10.62
N GLY A 433 9.86 30.20 10.84
CA GLY A 433 8.42 29.97 10.72
C GLY A 433 7.96 29.45 9.35
N ASP A 434 8.84 29.42 8.33
CA ASP A 434 8.53 28.81 7.03
C ASP A 434 8.72 27.26 7.07
N THR A 435 8.08 26.59 6.15
CA THR A 435 8.22 25.12 5.94
C THR A 435 8.78 24.85 4.54
N VAL A 436 9.88 24.12 4.45
CA VAL A 436 10.37 23.53 3.19
C VAL A 436 9.71 22.16 3.04
N LEU A 437 8.81 22.06 2.06
CA LEU A 437 7.97 20.87 1.85
C LEU A 437 8.33 20.19 0.53
N LEU A 438 8.81 18.94 0.59
CA LEU A 438 8.83 18.04 -0.55
C LEU A 438 7.46 17.37 -0.67
N SER A 439 6.59 17.88 -1.53
CA SER A 439 5.31 17.23 -1.91
C SER A 439 5.16 17.32 -3.42
N PRO A 440 5.69 16.32 -4.16
CA PRO A 440 6.12 16.49 -5.55
C PRO A 440 5.00 16.46 -6.58
N ALA A 441 3.79 16.03 -6.24
CA ALA A 441 2.66 15.85 -7.17
C ALA A 441 2.96 14.89 -8.36
N CYS A 442 4.10 14.21 -8.35
CA CYS A 442 4.65 13.40 -9.45
C CYS A 442 5.22 12.09 -8.95
N ALA A 443 5.22 11.08 -9.80
CA ALA A 443 6.05 9.88 -9.60
C ALA A 443 7.55 10.27 -9.65
N SER A 444 8.41 9.43 -9.09
CA SER A 444 9.86 9.70 -8.93
C SER A 444 10.74 9.10 -10.01
N PHE A 445 10.18 8.30 -10.92
CA PHE A 445 10.91 7.40 -11.82
C PHE A 445 11.78 8.06 -12.89
N ASP A 446 11.78 9.38 -12.99
CA ASP A 446 12.67 10.17 -13.85
C ASP A 446 14.06 10.39 -13.23
N GLN A 447 14.15 10.52 -11.91
CA GLN A 447 15.39 10.79 -11.19
C GLN A 447 15.72 9.75 -10.11
N PHE A 448 14.73 8.96 -9.65
CA PHE A 448 14.88 8.02 -8.55
C PHE A 448 14.18 6.69 -8.85
N ARG A 449 14.69 5.61 -8.26
CA ARG A 449 14.12 4.26 -8.40
C ARG A 449 12.66 4.16 -7.91
N ASP A 450 12.36 4.86 -6.83
CA ASP A 450 11.06 4.87 -6.15
C ASP A 450 10.92 6.15 -5.32
N TYR A 451 9.74 6.36 -4.73
CA TYR A 451 9.50 7.54 -3.88
C TYR A 451 10.30 7.47 -2.56
N GLU A 452 10.61 6.28 -2.07
CA GLU A 452 11.45 6.07 -0.88
C GLU A 452 12.87 6.60 -1.13
N ALA A 453 13.44 6.27 -2.28
CA ALA A 453 14.76 6.78 -2.68
C ALA A 453 14.76 8.32 -2.83
N ARG A 454 13.68 8.91 -3.37
CA ARG A 454 13.53 10.37 -3.44
C ARG A 454 13.45 11.01 -2.05
N GLY A 455 12.66 10.44 -1.13
CA GLY A 455 12.56 10.92 0.24
C GLY A 455 13.88 10.77 1.01
N ALA A 456 14.58 9.64 0.85
CA ALA A 456 15.90 9.46 1.44
C ALA A 456 16.92 10.49 0.91
N ALA A 457 16.87 10.82 -0.40
CA ALA A 457 17.71 11.86 -0.98
C ALA A 457 17.35 13.26 -0.44
N PHE A 458 16.06 13.55 -0.22
CA PHE A 458 15.63 14.78 0.44
C PHE A 458 16.19 14.90 1.86
N ARG A 459 16.07 13.85 2.65
CA ARG A 459 16.67 13.79 4.01
C ARG A 459 18.17 14.06 3.98
N ALA A 460 18.90 13.35 3.11
CA ALA A 460 20.35 13.54 2.98
C ALA A 460 20.73 14.98 2.55
N ALA A 461 19.97 15.58 1.63
CA ALA A 461 20.18 16.96 1.21
C ALA A 461 19.92 17.96 2.36
N VAL A 462 18.88 17.73 3.17
CA VAL A 462 18.56 18.55 4.35
C VAL A 462 19.63 18.39 5.43
N GLU A 463 20.09 17.17 5.72
CA GLU A 463 21.18 16.91 6.67
C GLU A 463 22.50 17.60 6.26
N SER A 464 22.73 17.77 4.96
CA SER A 464 23.91 18.50 4.44
C SER A 464 23.88 20.02 4.66
N LEU A 465 22.75 20.59 5.13
CA LEU A 465 22.63 22.00 5.47
C LEU A 465 23.11 22.33 6.89
N ALA A 466 23.23 21.31 7.75
CA ALA A 466 23.69 21.44 9.12
C ALA A 466 25.22 21.47 9.17
#